data_09118cf3c33c235144f0bb5141d27eda
#
_entry.id   09118cf3c33c235144f0bb5141d27eda
#
_cell.length_a   1.000
_cell.length_b   1.000
_cell.length_c   1.000
_cell.angle_alpha   90.00
_cell.angle_beta   90.00
_cell.angle_gamma   90.00
#
_symmetry.space_group_name_H-M   'P 1'
#
loop_
_entity.id
_entity.type
_entity.pdbx_description
1 polymer ?
#
loop_
_entity_poly.entity_id
_entity_poly.type
_entity_poly.pdbx_seq_one_letter_code
_entity_poly.pdbx_strand_id
1 'polypeptide(L)'
;MRSKTIKPGKQRKRLFQAPYHIRGKILSAHLSRELRKNYGTRSLPVRNGDVVRVLRGDYKGVEGKVIRVDRKKYRIFVEGITRQKVDGTTILVPIHPSNVEIIRLNLDDKLRKKILERRGFIEETKEGEKAPVSEVEAH
;
A
#
# COMPACT_ATOMS: atom_id res chain seq x y z
N MET A 1 11.02 -6.47 8.21
CA MET A 1 11.50 -7.16 9.43
C MET A 1 12.34 -8.38 9.04
N ARG A 2 13.64 -8.36 9.30
CA ARG A 2 14.49 -9.52 9.00
C ARG A 2 14.13 -10.70 9.91
N SER A 3 14.04 -11.89 9.35
CA SER A 3 13.88 -13.10 10.15
C SER A 3 15.18 -13.39 10.92
N LYS A 4 15.06 -13.79 12.17
CA LYS A 4 16.22 -14.18 12.99
C LYS A 4 16.81 -15.54 12.58
N THR A 5 16.17 -16.26 11.69
CA THR A 5 16.55 -17.61 11.29
C THR A 5 16.80 -17.71 9.79
N ILE A 6 17.77 -18.54 9.41
CA ILE A 6 18.11 -18.85 8.02
C ILE A 6 17.31 -20.08 7.54
N LYS A 7 16.75 -20.87 8.46
CA LYS A 7 16.05 -22.12 8.12
C LYS A 7 14.76 -21.86 7.34
N PRO A 8 14.58 -22.42 6.12
CA PRO A 8 13.39 -22.16 5.30
C PRO A 8 12.08 -22.59 5.98
N GLY A 9 12.09 -23.71 6.70
CA GLY A 9 10.91 -24.21 7.42
C GLY A 9 10.44 -23.25 8.50
N LYS A 10 11.35 -22.65 9.26
CA LYS A 10 11.02 -21.64 10.26
C LYS A 10 10.52 -20.32 9.64
N GLN A 11 11.05 -19.93 8.49
CA GLN A 11 10.57 -18.75 7.75
C GLN A 11 9.13 -18.94 7.25
N ARG A 12 8.79 -20.11 6.73
CA ARG A 12 7.42 -20.48 6.35
C ARG A 12 6.48 -20.51 7.55
N LYS A 13 6.91 -21.10 8.67
CA LYS A 13 6.14 -21.12 9.92
C LYS A 13 5.84 -19.71 10.41
N ARG A 14 6.80 -18.81 10.33
CA ARG A 14 6.61 -17.39 10.67
C ARG A 14 5.51 -16.74 9.83
N LEU A 15 5.47 -16.99 8.53
CA LEU A 15 4.44 -16.45 7.64
C LEU A 15 3.04 -16.94 8.06
N PHE A 16 2.88 -18.23 8.35
CA PHE A 16 1.59 -18.82 8.71
C PHE A 16 1.13 -18.51 10.13
N GLN A 17 2.05 -18.35 11.06
CA GLN A 17 1.77 -18.13 12.49
C GLN A 17 1.98 -16.69 12.95
N ALA A 18 2.25 -15.77 12.04
CA ALA A 18 2.46 -14.37 12.39
C ALA A 18 1.24 -13.77 13.11
N PRO A 19 1.44 -13.00 14.21
CA PRO A 19 0.36 -12.23 14.83
C PRO A 19 -0.24 -11.24 13.84
N TYR A 20 -1.46 -10.81 14.09
CA TYR A 20 -2.23 -9.97 13.17
C TYR A 20 -1.54 -8.64 12.81
N HIS A 21 -0.89 -8.00 13.79
CA HIS A 21 -0.13 -6.76 13.57
C HIS A 21 1.12 -6.96 12.70
N ILE A 22 1.78 -8.11 12.78
CA ILE A 22 2.93 -8.47 11.94
C ILE A 22 2.47 -8.79 10.51
N ARG A 23 1.32 -9.43 10.36
CA ARG A 23 0.72 -9.71 9.05
C ARG A 23 0.45 -8.44 8.24
N GLY A 24 0.03 -7.36 8.90
CA GLY A 24 -0.13 -6.06 8.26
C GLY A 24 1.16 -5.51 7.67
N LYS A 25 2.30 -5.77 8.30
CA LYS A 25 3.63 -5.39 7.77
C LYS A 25 4.10 -6.28 6.62
N ILE A 26 3.75 -7.55 6.66
CA ILE A 26 4.07 -8.51 5.59
C ILE A 26 3.28 -8.18 4.31
N LEU A 27 2.06 -7.66 4.44
CA LEU A 27 1.22 -7.18 3.35
C LEU A 27 1.72 -5.86 2.78
N SER A 28 2.95 -5.82 2.30
CA SER A 28 3.55 -4.62 1.72
C SER A 28 3.58 -4.72 0.20
N ALA A 29 3.32 -3.60 -0.47
CA ALA A 29 3.44 -3.46 -1.91
C ALA A 29 4.50 -2.41 -2.26
N HIS A 30 5.10 -2.54 -3.43
CA HIS A 30 6.03 -1.55 -3.95
C HIS A 30 5.31 -0.24 -4.27
N LEU A 31 5.99 0.87 -4.03
CA LEU A 31 5.53 2.17 -4.49
C LEU A 31 5.87 2.36 -5.97
N SER A 32 5.08 3.17 -6.67
CA SER A 32 5.41 3.61 -8.02
C SER A 32 6.74 4.39 -8.03
N ARG A 33 7.36 4.47 -9.19
CA ARG A 33 8.64 5.18 -9.34
C ARG A 33 8.58 6.63 -8.84
N GLU A 34 7.48 7.32 -9.09
CA GLU A 34 7.24 8.69 -8.65
C GLU A 34 7.13 8.80 -7.13
N LEU A 35 6.34 7.91 -6.51
CA LEU A 35 6.19 7.87 -5.06
C LEU A 35 7.50 7.48 -4.35
N ARG A 36 8.31 6.63 -4.95
CA ARG A 36 9.63 6.31 -4.39
C ARG A 36 10.54 7.52 -4.34
N LYS A 37 10.52 8.36 -5.37
CA LYS A 37 11.28 9.61 -5.41
C LYS A 37 10.78 10.60 -4.36
N ASN A 38 9.45 10.74 -4.24
CA ASN A 38 8.84 11.72 -3.33
C ASN A 38 8.99 11.33 -1.85
N TYR A 39 8.83 10.06 -1.53
CA TYR A 39 8.82 9.59 -0.14
C TYR A 39 10.12 8.91 0.30
N GLY A 40 11.05 8.65 -0.59
CA GLY A 40 12.33 8.03 -0.27
C GLY A 40 12.22 6.58 0.24
N THR A 41 11.06 5.94 0.11
CA THR A 41 10.83 4.54 0.51
C THR A 41 10.49 3.67 -0.69
N ARG A 42 10.86 2.40 -0.63
CA ARG A 42 10.60 1.45 -1.72
C ARG A 42 9.24 0.80 -1.63
N SER A 43 8.78 0.48 -0.43
CA SER A 43 7.54 -0.25 -0.18
C SER A 43 6.87 0.21 1.11
N LEU A 44 5.56 0.08 1.15
CA LEU A 44 4.74 0.36 2.33
C LEU A 44 3.67 -0.71 2.49
N PRO A 45 3.21 -0.97 3.73
CA PRO A 45 2.03 -1.79 3.96
C PRO A 45 0.81 -1.21 3.25
N VAL A 46 0.06 -2.06 2.56
CA VAL A 46 -1.15 -1.66 1.84
C VAL A 46 -2.29 -1.43 2.83
N ARG A 47 -3.04 -0.36 2.64
CA ARG A 47 -4.24 -0.02 3.42
C ARG A 47 -5.42 0.27 2.52
N ASN A 48 -6.62 0.21 3.11
CA ASN A 48 -7.84 0.61 2.42
C ASN A 48 -7.73 2.07 1.96
N GLY A 49 -8.19 2.32 0.75
CA GLY A 49 -8.15 3.66 0.17
C GLY A 49 -6.91 3.97 -0.67
N ASP A 50 -5.88 3.12 -0.64
CA ASP A 50 -4.75 3.25 -1.55
C ASP A 50 -5.18 2.96 -3.00
N VAL A 51 -4.64 3.69 -3.95
CA VAL A 51 -4.82 3.38 -5.37
C VAL A 51 -3.63 2.56 -5.84
N VAL A 52 -3.93 1.41 -6.40
CA VAL A 52 -2.93 0.45 -6.86
C VAL A 52 -3.11 0.10 -8.33
N ARG A 53 -2.02 -0.28 -8.97
CA ARG A 53 -2.01 -0.85 -10.33
C ARG A 53 -1.57 -2.29 -10.27
N VAL A 54 -2.29 -3.18 -10.94
CA VAL A 54 -1.92 -4.59 -11.04
C VAL A 54 -0.83 -4.78 -12.08
N LEU A 55 0.27 -5.43 -11.69
CA LEU A 55 1.43 -5.63 -12.55
C LEU A 55 1.43 -6.99 -13.24
N ARG A 56 0.79 -8.00 -12.67
CA ARG A 56 0.84 -9.39 -13.14
C ARG A 56 -0.53 -10.05 -13.08
N GLY A 57 -0.72 -11.03 -13.95
CA GLY A 57 -1.93 -11.85 -14.02
C GLY A 57 -2.92 -11.36 -15.07
N ASP A 58 -4.14 -11.88 -15.01
CA ASP A 58 -5.19 -11.60 -15.98
C ASP A 58 -5.67 -10.13 -15.95
N TYR A 59 -5.47 -9.48 -14.82
CA TYR A 59 -5.87 -8.08 -14.61
C TYR A 59 -4.71 -7.08 -14.73
N LYS A 60 -3.62 -7.48 -15.37
CA LYS A 60 -2.45 -6.64 -15.58
C LYS A 60 -2.83 -5.28 -16.20
N GLY A 61 -2.33 -4.21 -15.61
CA GLY A 61 -2.56 -2.83 -16.06
C GLY A 61 -3.83 -2.19 -15.50
N VAL A 62 -4.70 -2.93 -14.81
CA VAL A 62 -5.89 -2.37 -14.18
C VAL A 62 -5.51 -1.56 -12.94
N GLU A 63 -6.04 -0.36 -12.84
CA GLU A 63 -5.88 0.54 -11.71
C GLU A 63 -7.18 0.61 -10.91
N GLY A 64 -7.07 0.65 -9.60
CA GLY A 64 -8.25 0.77 -8.75
C GLY A 64 -7.89 1.04 -7.29
N LYS A 65 -8.90 1.42 -6.55
CA LYS A 65 -8.81 1.69 -5.12
C LYS A 65 -8.91 0.38 -4.34
N VAL A 66 -8.08 0.22 -3.32
CA VAL A 66 -8.17 -0.92 -2.40
C VAL A 66 -9.41 -0.78 -1.52
N ILE A 67 -10.32 -1.73 -1.62
CA ILE A 67 -11.58 -1.77 -0.86
C ILE A 67 -11.36 -2.45 0.48
N ARG A 68 -10.67 -3.60 0.47
CA ARG A 68 -10.48 -4.45 1.63
C ARG A 68 -9.11 -5.09 1.64
N VAL A 69 -8.53 -5.23 2.82
CA VAL A 69 -7.28 -5.94 3.06
C VAL A 69 -7.55 -7.13 3.97
N ASP A 70 -7.28 -8.34 3.49
CA ASP A 70 -7.42 -9.57 4.27
C ASP A 70 -6.03 -10.00 4.79
N ARG A 71 -5.77 -9.70 6.04
CA ARG A 71 -4.50 -10.06 6.70
C ARG A 71 -4.37 -11.54 6.97
N LYS A 72 -5.48 -12.24 7.17
CA LYS A 72 -5.47 -13.68 7.44
C LYS A 72 -4.97 -14.48 6.25
N LYS A 73 -5.40 -14.10 5.05
CA LYS A 73 -5.05 -14.77 3.79
C LYS A 73 -3.93 -14.07 3.02
N TYR A 74 -3.43 -12.93 3.50
CA TYR A 74 -2.44 -12.10 2.78
C TYR A 74 -2.92 -11.69 1.39
N ARG A 75 -4.15 -11.21 1.27
CA ARG A 75 -4.73 -10.77 0.00
C ARG A 75 -5.36 -9.40 0.14
N ILE A 76 -5.38 -8.68 -0.97
CA ILE A 76 -6.08 -7.40 -1.11
C ILE A 76 -7.17 -7.52 -2.16
N PHE A 77 -8.20 -6.68 -2.03
CA PHE A 77 -9.31 -6.60 -2.97
C PHE A 77 -9.36 -5.19 -3.54
N VAL A 78 -9.38 -5.10 -4.86
CA VAL A 78 -9.33 -3.85 -5.61
C VAL A 78 -10.68 -3.60 -6.27
N GLU A 79 -11.12 -2.35 -6.26
CA GLU A 79 -12.34 -1.92 -6.95
C GLU A 79 -12.24 -2.17 -8.45
N GLY A 80 -13.32 -2.69 -9.05
CA GLY A 80 -13.38 -2.98 -10.48
C GLY A 80 -12.79 -4.34 -10.87
N ILE A 81 -12.14 -5.05 -9.98
CA ILE A 81 -11.61 -6.40 -10.23
C ILE A 81 -12.56 -7.42 -9.60
N THR A 82 -13.46 -7.93 -10.40
CA THR A 82 -14.51 -8.85 -9.96
C THR A 82 -14.63 -10.04 -10.92
N ARG A 83 -15.23 -11.11 -10.41
CA ARG A 83 -15.54 -12.31 -11.17
C ARG A 83 -16.98 -12.74 -10.88
N GLN A 84 -17.68 -13.19 -11.88
CA GLN A 84 -19.02 -13.76 -11.71
C GLN A 84 -18.95 -15.25 -11.39
N LYS A 85 -19.73 -15.68 -10.42
CA LYS A 85 -19.99 -17.09 -10.18
C LYS A 85 -20.99 -17.65 -11.22
N VAL A 86 -21.11 -18.98 -11.26
CA VAL A 86 -22.05 -19.67 -12.15
C VAL A 86 -23.52 -19.28 -11.88
N ASP A 87 -23.85 -18.95 -10.63
CA ASP A 87 -25.18 -18.48 -10.21
C ASP A 87 -25.46 -16.99 -10.53
N GLY A 88 -24.49 -16.27 -11.10
CA GLY A 88 -24.60 -14.85 -11.44
C GLY A 88 -24.14 -13.86 -10.37
N THR A 89 -23.78 -14.33 -9.16
CA THR A 89 -23.24 -13.46 -8.10
C THR A 89 -21.83 -12.94 -8.45
N THR A 90 -21.60 -11.66 -8.21
CA THR A 90 -20.29 -11.03 -8.40
C THR A 90 -19.45 -11.16 -7.12
N ILE A 91 -18.25 -11.64 -7.26
CA ILE A 91 -17.27 -11.73 -6.16
C ILE A 91 -16.01 -10.93 -6.48
N LEU A 92 -15.40 -10.38 -5.44
CA LEU A 92 -14.11 -9.71 -5.56
C LEU A 92 -12.98 -10.75 -5.74
N VAL A 93 -12.05 -10.47 -6.63
CA VAL A 93 -10.89 -11.32 -6.88
C VAL A 93 -9.77 -10.97 -5.91
N PRO A 94 -9.25 -11.93 -5.12
CA PRO A 94 -8.12 -11.70 -4.23
C PRO A 94 -6.82 -11.55 -5.02
N ILE A 95 -6.02 -10.54 -4.69
CA ILE A 95 -4.73 -10.27 -5.31
C ILE A 95 -3.67 -10.22 -4.22
N HIS A 96 -2.50 -10.84 -4.49
CA HIS A 96 -1.37 -10.74 -3.58
C HIS A 96 -0.71 -9.36 -3.71
N PRO A 97 -0.30 -8.71 -2.60
CA PRO A 97 0.30 -7.37 -2.66
C PRO A 97 1.60 -7.27 -3.44
N SER A 98 2.34 -8.37 -3.61
CA SER A 98 3.54 -8.40 -4.45
C SER A 98 3.27 -8.21 -5.95
N ASN A 99 2.04 -8.41 -6.39
CA ASN A 99 1.61 -8.28 -7.79
C ASN A 99 1.06 -6.89 -8.12
N VAL A 100 1.11 -5.97 -7.19
CA VAL A 100 0.61 -4.62 -7.37
C VAL A 100 1.68 -3.58 -7.03
N GLU A 101 1.53 -2.39 -7.59
CA GLU A 101 2.28 -1.21 -7.15
C GLU A 101 1.31 -0.12 -6.69
N ILE A 102 1.68 0.60 -5.66
CA ILE A 102 0.89 1.71 -5.13
C ILE A 102 1.18 2.95 -5.96
N ILE A 103 0.13 3.52 -6.56
CA ILE A 103 0.22 4.76 -7.35
C ILE A 103 -0.09 5.98 -6.49
N ARG A 104 -1.05 5.86 -5.58
CA ARG A 104 -1.47 6.93 -4.69
C ARG A 104 -1.68 6.38 -3.28
N LEU A 105 -1.13 7.07 -2.29
CA LEU A 105 -1.28 6.73 -0.89
C LEU A 105 -2.49 7.43 -0.28
N ASN A 106 -3.24 6.70 0.54
CA ASN A 106 -4.19 7.30 1.45
C ASN A 106 -3.44 7.77 2.72
N LEU A 107 -3.39 9.07 2.94
CA LEU A 107 -2.67 9.70 4.05
C LEU A 107 -3.60 10.25 5.14
N ASP A 108 -4.83 9.76 5.25
CA ASP A 108 -5.76 10.18 6.30
C ASP A 108 -5.28 9.80 7.71
N ASP A 109 -4.51 8.72 7.83
CA ASP A 109 -3.96 8.25 9.09
C ASP A 109 -2.69 9.02 9.46
N LYS A 110 -2.73 9.71 10.61
CA LYS A 110 -1.59 10.45 11.17
C LYS A 110 -0.38 9.54 11.46
N LEU A 111 -0.61 8.31 11.90
CA LEU A 111 0.46 7.35 12.17
C LEU A 111 1.21 6.94 10.90
N ARG A 112 0.49 6.84 9.78
CA ARG A 112 1.10 6.53 8.49
C ARG A 112 2.01 7.68 8.02
N LYS A 113 1.60 8.92 8.21
CA LYS A 113 2.44 10.09 7.95
C LYS A 113 3.71 10.07 8.81
N LYS A 114 3.60 9.77 10.09
CA LYS A 114 4.77 9.63 10.99
C LYS A 114 5.73 8.52 10.55
N ILE A 115 5.23 7.43 10.00
CA ILE A 115 6.06 6.36 9.44
C ILE A 115 6.86 6.87 8.24
N LEU A 116 6.24 7.64 7.36
CA LEU A 116 6.91 8.25 6.21
C LEU A 116 7.97 9.26 6.65
N GLU A 117 7.66 10.12 7.59
CA GLU A 117 8.61 11.08 8.18
C GLU A 117 9.84 10.39 8.79
N ARG A 118 9.64 9.32 9.55
CA ARG A 118 10.74 8.51 10.11
C ARG A 118 11.62 7.86 9.05
N ARG A 119 11.10 7.64 7.85
CA ARG A 119 11.83 7.07 6.71
C ARG A 119 12.50 8.11 5.82
N GLY A 120 12.47 9.38 6.22
CA GLY A 120 13.17 10.47 5.54
C GLY A 120 12.30 11.33 4.62
N PHE A 121 10.97 11.20 4.69
CA PHE A 121 10.08 12.13 4.01
C PHE A 121 10.03 13.46 4.79
N ILE A 122 10.51 14.53 4.17
CA ILE A 122 10.45 15.89 4.70
C ILE A 122 9.35 16.63 3.94
N GLU A 123 8.34 17.13 4.65
CA GLU A 123 7.22 17.88 4.06
C GLU A 123 7.61 19.33 3.64
N GLU A 124 8.85 19.57 3.28
CA GLU A 124 9.34 20.92 2.94
C GLU A 124 8.63 21.58 1.76
N THR A 125 7.91 20.80 0.93
CA THR A 125 7.24 21.34 -0.27
C THR A 125 5.89 21.99 -0.01
N LYS A 126 5.28 21.81 1.18
CA LYS A 126 3.97 22.42 1.48
C LYS A 126 4.05 23.79 2.14
N GLU A 127 5.15 24.09 2.80
CA GLU A 127 5.34 25.42 3.42
C GLU A 127 5.81 26.46 2.39
N GLY A 128 6.47 26.05 1.32
CA GLY A 128 6.88 26.95 0.22
C GLY A 128 5.73 27.45 -0.64
N GLU A 129 4.61 26.72 -0.72
CA GLU A 129 3.44 27.19 -1.48
C GLU A 129 2.52 28.12 -0.68
N LYS A 130 2.67 28.19 0.65
CA LYS A 130 1.90 29.13 1.49
C LYS A 130 2.56 30.51 1.62
N ALA A 131 3.85 30.60 1.36
CA ALA A 131 4.57 31.87 1.49
C ALA A 131 4.12 32.97 0.48
N PRO A 132 3.79 32.67 -0.80
CA PRO A 132 3.38 33.73 -1.72
C PRO A 132 1.97 34.26 -1.50
N VAL A 133 1.10 33.53 -0.77
CA VAL A 133 -0.28 33.97 -0.52
C VAL A 133 -0.36 34.98 0.61
N SER A 134 0.55 34.92 1.58
CA SER A 134 0.55 35.85 2.73
C SER A 134 1.12 37.22 2.40
N GLU A 135 1.92 37.33 1.35
CA GLU A 135 2.47 38.62 0.91
C GLU A 135 1.47 39.43 0.06
N VAL A 136 0.46 38.78 -0.53
CA VAL A 136 -0.56 39.47 -1.34
C VAL A 136 -1.64 40.08 -0.48
N GLU A 137 -1.88 39.56 0.72
CA GLU A 137 -2.86 40.10 1.66
C GLU A 137 -2.33 41.26 2.53
N ALA A 138 -1.05 41.52 2.50
CA ALA A 138 -0.42 42.61 3.25
C ALA A 138 -0.41 43.96 2.51
N HIS A 139 -0.93 44.02 1.29
CA HIS A 139 -1.09 45.23 0.47
C HIS A 139 -2.57 45.51 0.19
#